data_f7893395e12de86d04d00ac234a05da6
#
_entry.id   f7893395e12de86d04d00ac234a05da6
#
_cell.length_a   1.000
_cell.length_b   1.000
_cell.length_c   1.000
_cell.angle_alpha   90.00
_cell.angle_beta   90.00
_cell.angle_gamma   90.00
#
_symmetry.space_group_name_H-M   'P 1'
#
loop_
_entity.id
_entity.type
_entity.pdbx_description
1 polymer ?
#
loop_
_entity_poly.entity_id
_entity_poly.type
_entity_poly.pdbx_seq_one_letter_code
_entity_poly.pdbx_strand_id
1 'polypeptide(L)'
;FGALSDKSFILDAIKLLKEEKHVYAIVAPAIASQFAYAKLGQVVTGIKQLGFYEVVEAALGADMVAYAEAKELAEKGFLTSSCCPAFVSYVHKQFPMLSENVSHNMSPMATIAKFIKGMDKEAKTIFIGPCTAKKGEAQLHGVREYVDCVMTFEELQAVLDSREIDLT
;
A
#
# COMPACT_ATOMS: atom_id res chain seq x y z
N PHE A 1 -26.47 -9.08 8.82
CA PHE A 1 -25.12 -8.93 8.44
C PHE A 1 -24.81 -7.45 8.17
N GLY A 2 -23.53 -7.03 7.97
CA GLY A 2 -23.13 -5.61 7.93
C GLY A 2 -22.77 -5.04 9.30
N ALA A 3 -22.69 -5.90 10.33
CA ALA A 3 -22.29 -5.49 11.68
C ALA A 3 -20.78 -5.25 11.85
N LEU A 4 -19.98 -5.70 10.89
CA LEU A 4 -18.53 -5.49 10.87
C LEU A 4 -18.16 -4.72 9.61
N SER A 5 -17.40 -3.66 9.78
CA SER A 5 -16.76 -2.90 8.71
C SER A 5 -15.31 -2.63 9.10
N ASP A 6 -14.46 -2.39 8.10
CA ASP A 6 -13.12 -1.92 8.36
C ASP A 6 -13.12 -0.46 8.83
N LYS A 7 -12.05 -0.05 9.49
CA LYS A 7 -11.87 1.34 9.87
C LYS A 7 -11.48 2.16 8.65
N SER A 8 -12.22 3.24 8.38
CA SER A 8 -11.81 4.24 7.39
C SER A 8 -10.66 5.10 7.92
N PHE A 9 -9.69 5.38 7.05
CA PHE A 9 -8.59 6.29 7.32
C PHE A 9 -8.64 7.56 6.46
N ILE A 10 -9.81 7.87 5.86
CA ILE A 10 -9.99 9.08 5.04
C ILE A 10 -9.61 10.34 5.82
N LEU A 11 -10.05 10.47 7.08
CA LEU A 11 -9.76 11.64 7.89
C LEU A 11 -8.26 11.77 8.22
N ASP A 12 -7.60 10.65 8.47
CA ASP A 12 -6.14 10.63 8.71
C ASP A 12 -5.39 11.04 7.45
N ALA A 13 -5.81 10.56 6.27
CA ALA A 13 -5.23 10.94 4.98
C ALA A 13 -5.44 12.43 4.68
N ILE A 14 -6.66 12.95 4.88
CA ILE A 14 -6.96 14.38 4.68
C ILE A 14 -6.13 15.26 5.63
N LYS A 15 -5.93 14.81 6.86
CA LYS A 15 -5.08 15.53 7.84
C LYS A 15 -3.64 15.60 7.35
N LEU A 16 -3.06 14.47 6.92
CA LEU A 16 -1.70 14.42 6.35
C LEU A 16 -1.56 15.37 5.16
N LEU A 17 -2.50 15.34 4.21
CA LEU A 17 -2.48 16.21 3.02
C LEU A 17 -2.61 17.71 3.34
N LYS A 18 -3.18 18.06 4.51
CA LYS A 18 -3.31 19.47 4.95
C LYS A 18 -2.09 19.96 5.73
N GLU A 19 -1.49 19.10 6.52
CA GLU A 19 -0.46 19.47 7.49
C GLU A 19 0.97 19.26 6.95
N GLU A 20 1.15 18.32 6.01
CA GLU A 20 2.45 17.90 5.52
C GLU A 20 2.63 18.26 4.03
N LYS A 21 3.85 18.60 3.64
CA LYS A 21 4.17 19.01 2.26
C LYS A 21 4.57 17.84 1.36
N HIS A 22 5.27 16.85 1.91
CA HIS A 22 5.86 15.74 1.16
C HIS A 22 5.03 14.48 1.37
N VAL A 23 3.75 14.49 0.98
CA VAL A 23 2.87 13.32 1.06
C VAL A 23 2.92 12.53 -0.24
N TYR A 24 3.47 11.33 -0.20
CA TYR A 24 3.59 10.42 -1.34
C TYR A 24 2.38 9.47 -1.38
N ALA A 25 1.74 9.36 -2.53
CA ALA A 25 0.79 8.29 -2.81
C ALA A 25 1.52 7.07 -3.35
N ILE A 26 1.47 5.94 -2.65
CA ILE A 26 1.96 4.65 -3.14
C ILE A 26 0.76 3.89 -3.68
N VAL A 27 0.67 3.69 -4.99
CA VAL A 27 -0.51 3.10 -5.62
C VAL A 27 -0.28 1.63 -5.99
N ALA A 28 -1.25 0.78 -5.66
CA ALA A 28 -1.24 -0.62 -6.06
C ALA A 28 -1.47 -0.76 -7.58
N PRO A 29 -0.86 -1.76 -8.26
CA PRO A 29 -1.03 -1.96 -9.70
C PRO A 29 -2.47 -2.12 -10.18
N ALA A 30 -3.35 -2.66 -9.32
CA ALA A 30 -4.78 -2.81 -9.60
C ALA A 30 -5.51 -1.47 -9.86
N ILE A 31 -4.90 -0.33 -9.58
CA ILE A 31 -5.46 1.00 -9.91
C ILE A 31 -5.73 1.15 -11.41
N ALA A 32 -4.93 0.50 -12.26
CA ALA A 32 -5.11 0.55 -13.71
C ALA A 32 -6.44 -0.07 -14.19
N SER A 33 -7.02 -0.99 -13.43
CA SER A 33 -8.31 -1.61 -13.74
C SER A 33 -9.48 -1.05 -12.93
N GLN A 34 -9.19 -0.43 -11.78
CA GLN A 34 -10.23 0.12 -10.90
C GLN A 34 -10.95 1.32 -11.54
N PHE A 35 -10.21 2.21 -12.19
CA PHE A 35 -10.71 3.40 -12.85
C PHE A 35 -10.74 3.20 -14.38
N ALA A 36 -11.39 2.12 -14.84
CA ALA A 36 -11.39 1.72 -16.26
C ALA A 36 -12.02 2.76 -17.20
N TYR A 37 -12.78 3.72 -16.67
CA TYR A 37 -13.37 4.84 -17.41
C TYR A 37 -12.38 6.00 -17.66
N ALA A 38 -11.21 5.97 -17.02
CA ALA A 38 -10.17 7.00 -17.13
C ALA A 38 -8.84 6.39 -17.58
N LYS A 39 -8.00 7.19 -18.22
CA LYS A 39 -6.62 6.80 -18.51
C LYS A 39 -5.79 6.89 -17.23
N LEU A 40 -4.80 6.00 -17.06
CA LEU A 40 -3.95 5.97 -15.87
C LEU A 40 -3.31 7.34 -15.56
N GLY A 41 -2.88 8.09 -16.58
CA GLY A 41 -2.34 9.43 -16.41
C GLY A 41 -3.35 10.44 -15.85
N GLN A 42 -4.64 10.30 -16.17
CA GLN A 42 -5.71 11.14 -15.62
C GLN A 42 -5.92 10.80 -14.13
N VAL A 43 -5.90 9.51 -13.78
CA VAL A 43 -5.99 9.07 -12.37
C VAL A 43 -4.82 9.62 -11.56
N VAL A 44 -3.59 9.54 -12.07
CA VAL A 44 -2.39 10.11 -11.43
C VAL A 44 -2.55 11.62 -11.25
N THR A 45 -3.05 12.32 -12.26
CA THR A 45 -3.31 13.77 -12.19
C THR A 45 -4.35 14.10 -11.12
N GLY A 46 -5.46 13.35 -11.07
CA GLY A 46 -6.49 13.52 -10.05
C GLY A 46 -5.96 13.30 -8.62
N ILE A 47 -5.11 12.28 -8.43
CA ILE A 47 -4.45 12.06 -7.14
C ILE A 47 -3.56 13.26 -6.77
N LYS A 48 -2.78 13.80 -7.71
CA LYS A 48 -1.96 14.99 -7.46
C LYS A 48 -2.81 16.24 -7.16
N GLN A 49 -3.97 16.39 -7.77
CA GLN A 49 -4.92 17.48 -7.46
C GLN A 49 -5.49 17.42 -6.03
N LEU A 50 -5.50 16.23 -5.40
CA LEU A 50 -5.86 16.09 -3.98
C LEU A 50 -4.80 16.68 -3.03
N GLY A 51 -3.62 17.02 -3.53
CA GLY A 51 -2.53 17.60 -2.75
C GLY A 51 -1.36 16.64 -2.49
N PHE A 52 -1.35 15.47 -3.11
CA PHE A 52 -0.18 14.58 -3.04
C PHE A 52 1.02 15.22 -3.75
N TYR A 53 2.17 15.13 -3.10
CA TYR A 53 3.46 15.60 -3.63
C TYR A 53 3.89 14.79 -4.85
N GLU A 54 3.83 13.45 -4.72
CA GLU A 54 4.17 12.54 -5.83
C GLU A 54 3.34 11.26 -5.75
N VAL A 55 3.21 10.59 -6.90
CA VAL A 55 2.54 9.28 -7.04
C VAL A 55 3.58 8.25 -7.47
N VAL A 56 3.74 7.19 -6.68
CA VAL A 56 4.73 6.14 -6.87
C VAL A 56 4.03 4.79 -7.01
N GLU A 57 4.45 3.98 -7.97
CA GLU A 57 3.91 2.63 -8.15
C GLU A 57 4.45 1.67 -7.09
N ALA A 58 3.57 0.94 -6.41
CA ALA A 58 3.96 -0.14 -5.49
C ALA A 58 4.69 -1.29 -6.22
N ALA A 59 4.55 -1.38 -7.54
CA ALA A 59 5.26 -2.34 -8.38
C ALA A 59 6.79 -2.20 -8.26
N LEU A 60 7.31 -0.99 -8.11
CA LEU A 60 8.74 -0.77 -7.86
C LEU A 60 9.19 -1.47 -6.56
N GLY A 61 8.36 -1.40 -5.51
CA GLY A 61 8.61 -2.16 -4.28
C GLY A 61 8.52 -3.67 -4.49
N ALA A 62 7.64 -4.13 -5.40
CA ALA A 62 7.53 -5.54 -5.73
C ALA A 62 8.79 -6.07 -6.45
N ASP A 63 9.39 -5.31 -7.36
CA ASP A 63 10.66 -5.67 -8.00
C ASP A 63 11.79 -5.81 -6.97
N MET A 64 11.86 -4.88 -6.02
CA MET A 64 12.84 -4.94 -4.93
C MET A 64 12.65 -6.19 -4.06
N VAL A 65 11.39 -6.52 -3.72
CA VAL A 65 11.06 -7.72 -2.93
C VAL A 65 11.35 -8.99 -3.72
N ALA A 66 10.98 -9.05 -5.01
CA ALA A 66 11.23 -10.21 -5.86
C ALA A 66 12.73 -10.57 -5.93
N TYR A 67 13.60 -9.56 -5.99
CA TYR A 67 15.04 -9.77 -5.96
C TYR A 67 15.52 -10.36 -4.62
N ALA A 68 14.97 -9.90 -3.50
CA ALA A 68 15.30 -10.39 -2.17
C ALA A 68 14.74 -11.81 -1.95
N GLU A 69 13.49 -12.06 -2.37
CA GLU A 69 12.84 -13.38 -2.29
C GLU A 69 13.55 -14.43 -3.17
N ALA A 70 14.07 -14.04 -4.33
CA ALA A 70 14.85 -14.95 -5.18
C ALA A 70 16.11 -15.48 -4.48
N LYS A 71 16.79 -14.65 -3.69
CA LYS A 71 17.93 -15.07 -2.88
C LYS A 71 17.51 -16.00 -1.76
N GLU A 72 16.47 -15.63 -1.02
CA GLU A 72 15.93 -16.44 0.07
C GLU A 72 15.43 -17.81 -0.43
N LEU A 73 14.79 -17.85 -1.61
CA LEU A 73 14.37 -19.09 -2.25
C LEU A 73 15.54 -19.98 -2.62
N ALA A 74 16.63 -19.41 -3.15
CA ALA A 74 17.84 -20.15 -3.49
C ALA A 74 18.49 -20.81 -2.26
N GLU A 75 18.39 -20.19 -1.10
CA GLU A 75 18.92 -20.71 0.16
C GLU A 75 18.02 -21.78 0.77
N LYS A 76 16.69 -21.55 0.76
CA LYS A 76 15.70 -22.41 1.42
C LYS A 76 15.18 -23.56 0.56
N GLY A 77 15.26 -23.43 -0.78
CA GLY A 77 14.73 -24.41 -1.75
C GLY A 77 13.20 -24.35 -1.94
N PHE A 78 12.45 -23.88 -0.94
CA PHE A 78 11.00 -23.66 -1.01
C PHE A 78 10.64 -22.40 -0.22
N LEU A 79 9.84 -21.53 -0.82
CA LEU A 79 9.42 -20.27 -0.24
C LEU A 79 8.02 -19.88 -0.72
N THR A 80 7.22 -19.29 0.16
CA THR A 80 6.01 -18.54 -0.22
C THR A 80 6.23 -17.05 0.02
N SER A 81 5.68 -16.21 -0.85
CA SER A 81 5.80 -14.76 -0.70
C SER A 81 5.03 -14.23 0.53
N SER A 82 5.55 -13.18 1.16
CA SER A 82 4.93 -12.46 2.27
C SER A 82 4.17 -11.19 1.86
N CYS A 83 3.96 -10.97 0.56
CA CYS A 83 3.36 -9.73 0.05
C CYS A 83 1.90 -9.51 0.50
N CYS A 84 1.16 -10.57 0.87
CA CYS A 84 -0.22 -10.53 1.31
C CYS A 84 -0.35 -10.80 2.82
N PRO A 85 -0.66 -9.80 3.66
CA PRO A 85 -0.74 -9.98 5.12
C PRO A 85 -1.87 -10.93 5.53
N ALA A 86 -2.96 -10.99 4.76
CA ALA A 86 -4.04 -11.94 5.00
C ALA A 86 -3.59 -13.38 4.76
N PHE A 87 -2.81 -13.63 3.68
CA PHE A 87 -2.23 -14.93 3.39
C PHE A 87 -1.23 -15.36 4.47
N VAL A 88 -0.33 -14.49 4.87
CA VAL A 88 0.63 -14.75 5.95
C VAL A 88 -0.10 -15.14 7.24
N SER A 89 -1.12 -14.38 7.62
CA SER A 89 -1.94 -14.68 8.80
C SER A 89 -2.66 -16.04 8.66
N TYR A 90 -3.14 -16.36 7.47
CA TYR A 90 -3.78 -17.65 7.19
C TYR A 90 -2.79 -18.82 7.35
N VAL A 91 -1.59 -18.71 6.76
CA VAL A 91 -0.55 -19.74 6.89
C VAL A 91 -0.18 -19.95 8.36
N HIS A 92 0.09 -18.89 9.10
CA HIS A 92 0.47 -18.99 10.51
C HIS A 92 -0.61 -19.65 11.39
N LYS A 93 -1.89 -19.43 11.07
CA LYS A 93 -3.01 -19.97 11.87
C LYS A 93 -3.39 -21.39 11.47
N GLN A 94 -3.39 -21.70 10.18
CA GLN A 94 -3.92 -22.96 9.66
C GLN A 94 -2.81 -23.98 9.35
N PHE A 95 -1.62 -23.49 9.02
CA PHE A 95 -0.47 -24.32 8.60
C PHE A 95 0.82 -23.88 9.31
N PRO A 96 0.87 -23.91 10.66
CA PRO A 96 2.01 -23.38 11.41
C PRO A 96 3.34 -24.07 11.03
N MET A 97 3.30 -25.32 10.55
CA MET A 97 4.49 -26.04 10.07
C MET A 97 5.11 -25.38 8.81
N LEU A 98 4.36 -24.56 8.08
CA LEU A 98 4.86 -23.84 6.90
C LEU A 98 5.29 -22.42 7.21
N SER A 99 5.22 -21.97 8.46
CA SER A 99 5.56 -20.60 8.84
C SER A 99 7.00 -20.21 8.48
N GLU A 100 7.94 -21.15 8.62
CA GLU A 100 9.36 -20.96 8.25
C GLU A 100 9.58 -20.83 6.73
N ASN A 101 8.60 -21.24 5.93
CA ASN A 101 8.64 -21.13 4.48
C ASN A 101 7.99 -19.84 3.96
N VAL A 102 7.39 -19.03 4.83
CA VAL A 102 6.94 -17.69 4.45
C VAL A 102 8.17 -16.77 4.37
N SER A 103 8.25 -15.98 3.31
CA SER A 103 9.33 -15.00 3.13
C SER A 103 9.44 -14.06 4.33
N HIS A 104 10.65 -13.80 4.77
CA HIS A 104 10.95 -12.84 5.83
C HIS A 104 11.03 -11.40 5.33
N ASN A 105 10.88 -11.18 4.02
CA ASN A 105 10.94 -9.87 3.41
C ASN A 105 9.69 -9.04 3.72
N MET A 106 9.86 -7.74 3.79
CA MET A 106 8.74 -6.79 3.90
C MET A 106 7.87 -6.86 2.64
N SER A 107 6.59 -6.54 2.78
CA SER A 107 5.73 -6.46 1.60
C SER A 107 6.19 -5.34 0.64
N PRO A 108 5.77 -5.40 -0.65
CA PRO A 108 6.02 -4.32 -1.62
C PRO A 108 5.62 -2.93 -1.11
N MET A 109 4.47 -2.82 -0.44
CA MET A 109 4.01 -1.57 0.18
C MET A 109 5.03 -1.03 1.19
N ALA A 110 5.43 -1.86 2.14
CA ALA A 110 6.35 -1.45 3.20
C ALA A 110 7.77 -1.18 2.67
N THR A 111 8.21 -1.97 1.68
CA THR A 111 9.54 -1.83 1.06
C THR A 111 9.67 -0.50 0.33
N ILE A 112 8.71 -0.13 -0.53
CA ILE A 112 8.75 1.14 -1.25
C ILE A 112 8.56 2.34 -0.31
N ALA A 113 7.71 2.22 0.71
CA ALA A 113 7.55 3.27 1.72
C ALA A 113 8.84 3.53 2.50
N LYS A 114 9.54 2.47 2.90
CA LYS A 114 10.87 2.55 3.54
C LYS A 114 11.88 3.21 2.62
N PHE A 115 11.89 2.85 1.33
CA PHE A 115 12.78 3.44 0.34
C PHE A 115 12.53 4.96 0.19
N ILE A 116 11.25 5.37 0.05
CA ILE A 116 10.86 6.79 -0.05
C ILE A 116 11.35 7.57 1.18
N LYS A 117 11.06 7.08 2.40
CA LYS A 117 11.52 7.73 3.65
C LYS A 117 13.04 7.70 3.84
N GLY A 118 13.73 6.79 3.16
CA GLY A 118 15.19 6.77 3.08
C GLY A 118 15.74 7.92 2.25
N MET A 119 15.07 8.25 1.15
CA MET A 119 15.46 9.34 0.23
C MET A 119 14.98 10.70 0.70
N ASP A 120 13.78 10.79 1.22
CA ASP A 120 13.15 12.02 1.70
C ASP A 120 12.76 11.87 3.18
N LYS A 121 13.46 12.57 4.06
CA LYS A 121 13.25 12.47 5.53
C LYS A 121 11.96 13.13 6.01
N GLU A 122 11.40 14.03 5.21
CA GLU A 122 10.12 14.68 5.50
C GLU A 122 8.92 13.91 4.90
N ALA A 123 9.18 12.83 4.16
CA ALA A 123 8.14 12.07 3.47
C ALA A 123 7.12 11.49 4.45
N LYS A 124 5.85 11.67 4.11
CA LYS A 124 4.72 10.89 4.58
C LYS A 124 4.22 10.00 3.46
N THR A 125 3.79 8.80 3.78
CA THR A 125 3.37 7.84 2.77
C THR A 125 1.94 7.39 3.02
N ILE A 126 1.12 7.46 1.99
CA ILE A 126 -0.24 6.92 1.98
C ILE A 126 -0.30 5.83 0.91
N PHE A 127 -0.53 4.59 1.33
CA PHE A 127 -0.77 3.50 0.38
C PHE A 127 -2.22 3.52 -0.09
N ILE A 128 -2.43 3.35 -1.40
CA ILE A 128 -3.75 3.32 -2.03
C ILE A 128 -3.87 2.00 -2.79
N GLY A 129 -4.83 1.16 -2.38
CA GLY A 129 -4.96 -0.17 -2.98
C GLY A 129 -6.30 -0.85 -2.67
N PRO A 130 -6.53 -2.06 -3.21
CA PRO A 130 -7.84 -2.72 -3.12
C PRO A 130 -8.09 -3.48 -1.81
N CYS A 131 -7.13 -3.50 -0.87
CA CYS A 131 -7.11 -4.49 0.20
C CYS A 131 -7.15 -3.85 1.60
N THR A 132 -8.19 -4.15 2.37
CA THR A 132 -8.35 -3.71 3.76
C THR A 132 -7.31 -4.34 4.71
N ALA A 133 -6.78 -5.54 4.39
CA ALA A 133 -5.73 -6.16 5.20
C ALA A 133 -4.43 -5.33 5.25
N LYS A 134 -4.19 -4.48 4.25
CA LYS A 134 -3.07 -3.52 4.25
C LYS A 134 -3.21 -2.46 5.35
N LYS A 135 -4.43 -2.11 5.76
CA LYS A 135 -4.68 -1.23 6.91
C LYS A 135 -4.14 -1.84 8.22
N GLY A 136 -4.37 -3.15 8.40
CA GLY A 136 -3.81 -3.89 9.53
C GLY A 136 -2.29 -4.02 9.46
N GLU A 137 -1.74 -4.30 8.28
CA GLU A 137 -0.29 -4.40 8.07
C GLU A 137 0.43 -3.10 8.44
N ALA A 138 -0.12 -1.96 8.03
CA ALA A 138 0.45 -0.64 8.34
C ALA A 138 0.55 -0.36 9.85
N GLN A 139 -0.20 -1.07 10.70
CA GLN A 139 -0.14 -0.95 12.16
C GLN A 139 0.90 -1.88 12.79
N LEU A 140 1.48 -2.81 12.05
CA LEU A 140 2.48 -3.74 12.57
C LEU A 140 3.77 -3.01 12.98
N HIS A 141 4.38 -3.50 14.05
CA HIS A 141 5.71 -3.05 14.45
C HIS A 141 6.70 -3.29 13.30
N GLY A 142 7.50 -2.29 12.95
CA GLY A 142 8.44 -2.34 11.82
C GLY A 142 7.83 -1.94 10.47
N VAL A 143 6.51 -1.79 10.35
CA VAL A 143 5.85 -1.24 9.15
C VAL A 143 5.30 0.16 9.41
N ARG A 144 4.71 0.38 10.58
CA ARG A 144 4.07 1.66 10.97
C ARG A 144 5.01 2.88 10.96
N GLU A 145 6.31 2.65 11.00
CA GLU A 145 7.31 3.71 10.88
C GLU A 145 7.50 4.20 9.44
N TYR A 146 7.12 3.35 8.47
CA TYR A 146 7.27 3.65 7.04
C TYR A 146 5.95 4.01 6.37
N VAL A 147 4.83 3.36 6.75
CA VAL A 147 3.51 3.59 6.15
C VAL A 147 2.64 4.36 7.12
N ASP A 148 2.36 5.63 6.79
CA ASP A 148 1.62 6.53 7.69
C ASP A 148 0.11 6.30 7.60
N CYS A 149 -0.42 5.94 6.40
CA CYS A 149 -1.84 5.74 6.18
C CYS A 149 -2.08 4.74 5.03
N VAL A 150 -3.26 4.11 5.05
CA VAL A 150 -3.72 3.22 3.97
C VAL A 150 -5.16 3.59 3.61
N MET A 151 -5.41 3.79 2.32
CA MET A 151 -6.75 4.01 1.75
C MET A 151 -7.11 2.89 0.79
N THR A 152 -8.38 2.54 0.73
CA THR A 152 -8.90 1.69 -0.36
C THR A 152 -9.19 2.53 -1.59
N PHE A 153 -9.43 1.87 -2.73
CA PHE A 153 -9.83 2.57 -3.95
C PHE A 153 -11.20 3.25 -3.80
N GLU A 154 -12.11 2.64 -3.05
CA GLU A 154 -13.41 3.23 -2.74
C GLU A 154 -13.26 4.49 -1.88
N GLU A 155 -12.34 4.46 -0.92
CA GLU A 155 -12.02 5.63 -0.11
C GLU A 155 -11.37 6.74 -0.95
N LEU A 156 -10.47 6.39 -1.89
CA LEU A 156 -9.91 7.35 -2.84
C LEU A 156 -11.02 7.98 -3.71
N GLN A 157 -11.92 7.15 -4.28
CA GLN A 157 -13.05 7.66 -5.07
C GLN A 157 -13.90 8.64 -4.27
N ALA A 158 -14.26 8.30 -3.04
CA ALA A 158 -15.04 9.19 -2.18
C ALA A 158 -14.34 10.54 -1.92
N VAL A 159 -13.01 10.54 -1.80
CA VAL A 159 -12.23 11.78 -1.63
C VAL A 159 -12.19 12.60 -2.92
N LEU A 160 -12.01 11.95 -4.09
CA LEU A 160 -12.07 12.60 -5.41
C LEU A 160 -13.45 13.24 -5.62
N ASP A 161 -14.53 12.49 -5.38
CA ASP A 161 -15.91 12.99 -5.51
C ASP A 161 -16.19 14.19 -4.59
N SER A 162 -15.70 14.13 -3.34
CA SER A 162 -15.87 15.22 -2.37
C SER A 162 -15.15 16.50 -2.76
N ARG A 163 -14.20 16.42 -3.69
CA ARG A 163 -13.43 17.54 -4.24
C ARG A 163 -13.84 17.91 -5.65
N GLU A 164 -14.90 17.26 -6.18
CA GLU A 164 -15.40 17.47 -7.53
C GLU A 164 -14.29 17.26 -8.60
N ILE A 165 -13.35 16.34 -8.34
CA ILE A 165 -12.27 16.00 -9.27
C ILE A 165 -12.80 14.95 -10.25
N ASP A 166 -13.00 15.37 -11.49
CA ASP A 166 -13.34 14.48 -12.60
C ASP A 166 -12.07 13.89 -13.22
N LEU A 167 -12.07 12.58 -13.42
CA LEU A 167 -10.95 11.83 -14.00
C LEU A 167 -11.10 11.63 -15.52
N THR A 168 -12.23 12.06 -16.13
CA THR A 168 -12.49 11.90 -17.58
C THR A 168 -11.94 13.04 -18.44
#